data_43d0e1b5c99555d6a9eb2f5d07f0061b
#
_entry.id   43d0e1b5c99555d6a9eb2f5d07f0061b
#
_cell.length_a   1.000
_cell.length_b   1.000
_cell.length_c   1.000
_cell.angle_alpha   90.00
_cell.angle_beta   90.00
_cell.angle_gamma   90.00
#
_symmetry.space_group_name_H-M   'P 1'
#
loop_
_entity.id
_entity.type
_entity.pdbx_description
1 polymer ?
#
loop_
_entity_poly.entity_id
_entity_poly.type
_entity_poly.pdbx_seq_one_letter_code
_entity_poly.pdbx_strand_id
1 'polypeptide(L)'
;YYLFGEYKSDKSNAFPGFSCYSSDDLVNWKFERVVLPMQSSGILGPDRVGERVKVMKCPSTGEYVMYMHADDMNYKDPHIGYATCSTIAGEYKLHGPLLYEGKPIRRWDMGTYQDADGTGYLLLHGGIVYRLSKDYRTAEEKVVSGVGGSHGESPAMFKKDGTYFFLFSN
;
A
#
# COMPACT_ATOMS: atom_id res chain seq x y z
N TYR A 1 -14.71 8.98 7.67
CA TYR A 1 -13.75 8.75 6.59
C TYR A 1 -12.34 8.86 7.13
N TYR A 2 -11.38 8.16 6.48
CA TYR A 2 -9.96 8.22 6.85
C TYR A 2 -9.12 8.44 5.59
N LEU A 3 -8.15 9.32 5.70
CA LEU A 3 -7.16 9.62 4.67
C LEU A 3 -5.77 9.28 5.20
N PHE A 4 -5.03 8.49 4.44
CA PHE A 4 -3.62 8.19 4.71
C PHE A 4 -2.76 8.90 3.69
N GLY A 5 -1.68 9.50 4.15
CA GLY A 5 -0.79 10.28 3.29
C GLY A 5 0.67 10.18 3.72
N GLU A 6 1.53 10.56 2.80
CA GLU A 6 2.94 10.69 3.02
C GLU A 6 3.22 11.97 3.82
N TYR A 7 3.95 11.83 4.91
CA TYR A 7 4.42 12.97 5.70
C TYR A 7 5.83 13.33 5.24
N LYS A 8 5.92 14.05 4.13
CA LYS A 8 7.19 14.48 3.53
C LYS A 8 7.50 15.95 3.83
N SER A 9 8.78 16.29 3.85
CA SER A 9 9.21 17.70 3.84
C SER A 9 9.38 18.19 2.41
N ASP A 10 9.27 19.49 2.19
CA ASP A 10 9.52 20.12 0.88
C ASP A 10 10.98 20.01 0.41
N LYS A 11 11.87 19.52 1.25
CA LYS A 11 13.32 19.52 1.01
C LYS A 11 13.92 18.13 0.77
N SER A 12 13.15 17.05 0.97
CA SER A 12 13.67 15.70 0.88
C SER A 12 12.58 14.68 0.60
N ASN A 13 12.88 13.66 -0.23
CA ASN A 13 12.05 12.49 -0.45
C ASN A 13 12.23 11.42 0.64
N ALA A 14 13.14 11.63 1.60
CA ALA A 14 13.31 10.70 2.71
C ALA A 14 12.00 10.54 3.48
N PHE A 15 11.71 9.31 3.89
CA PHE A 15 10.49 8.93 4.57
C PHE A 15 10.53 9.31 6.05
N PRO A 16 9.76 10.30 6.53
CA PRO A 16 9.60 10.59 7.94
C PRO A 16 8.42 9.83 8.57
N GLY A 17 7.44 9.40 7.78
CA GLY A 17 6.28 8.66 8.26
C GLY A 17 5.08 8.70 7.33
N PHE A 18 4.09 7.87 7.62
CA PHE A 18 2.74 7.99 7.07
C PHE A 18 1.81 8.60 8.12
N SER A 19 1.01 9.57 7.71
CA SER A 19 0.02 10.25 8.54
C SER A 19 -1.39 9.73 8.27
N CYS A 20 -2.25 9.88 9.28
CA CYS A 20 -3.68 9.59 9.20
C CYS A 20 -4.48 10.83 9.57
N TYR A 21 -5.54 11.07 8.80
CA TYR A 21 -6.53 12.10 9.05
C TYR A 21 -7.92 11.46 9.07
N SER A 22 -8.85 12.04 9.83
CA SER A 22 -10.26 11.64 9.84
C SER A 22 -11.16 12.79 9.42
N SER A 23 -12.32 12.44 8.88
CA SER A 23 -13.38 13.39 8.53
C SER A 23 -14.75 12.71 8.61
N ASP A 24 -15.77 13.45 8.97
CA ASP A 24 -17.16 13.00 8.94
C ASP A 24 -17.86 13.42 7.63
N ASP A 25 -17.33 14.41 6.92
CA ASP A 25 -17.98 15.08 5.78
C ASP A 25 -17.13 15.15 4.49
N LEU A 26 -15.88 14.62 4.48
CA LEU A 26 -14.90 14.70 3.40
C LEU A 26 -14.40 16.12 3.08
N VAL A 27 -14.80 17.12 3.84
CA VAL A 27 -14.42 18.54 3.68
C VAL A 27 -13.51 19.00 4.81
N ASN A 28 -13.91 18.72 6.04
CA ASN A 28 -13.17 19.09 7.24
C ASN A 28 -12.34 17.90 7.73
N TRP A 29 -11.02 18.01 7.67
CA TRP A 29 -10.09 16.94 8.02
C TRP A 29 -9.35 17.26 9.32
N LYS A 30 -9.39 16.31 10.25
CA LYS A 30 -8.65 16.36 11.51
C LYS A 30 -7.42 15.47 11.40
N PHE A 31 -6.24 16.01 11.68
CA PHE A 31 -5.03 15.21 11.82
C PHE A 31 -5.14 14.32 13.07
N GLU A 32 -5.02 13.02 12.89
CA GLU A 32 -5.04 12.06 14.00
C GLU A 32 -3.63 11.84 14.55
N ARG A 33 -2.71 11.40 13.71
CA ARG A 33 -1.32 11.14 14.08
C ARG A 33 -0.47 10.70 12.88
N VAL A 34 0.86 10.61 13.10
CA VAL A 34 1.74 9.78 12.28
C VAL A 34 1.53 8.32 12.74
N VAL A 35 0.95 7.49 11.86
CA VAL A 35 0.54 6.11 12.18
C VAL A 35 1.63 5.08 11.92
N LEU A 36 2.61 5.40 11.07
CA LEU A 36 3.82 4.60 10.85
C LEU A 36 4.99 5.56 10.66
N PRO A 37 5.79 5.79 11.72
CA PRO A 37 6.99 6.64 11.62
C PRO A 37 8.13 5.92 10.92
N MET A 38 9.16 6.69 10.55
CA MET A 38 10.45 6.14 10.10
C MET A 38 10.96 5.12 11.12
N GLN A 39 11.46 4.00 10.62
CA GLN A 39 12.03 2.94 11.46
C GLN A 39 13.53 3.17 11.68
N SER A 40 14.09 2.50 12.68
CA SER A 40 15.54 2.58 12.95
C SER A 40 16.39 1.88 11.88
N SER A 41 15.81 0.97 11.08
CA SER A 41 16.46 0.21 10.03
C SER A 41 15.44 -0.43 9.08
N GLY A 42 15.91 -1.15 8.06
CA GLY A 42 15.07 -1.89 7.12
C GLY A 42 14.50 -1.02 5.99
N ILE A 43 13.42 -1.49 5.37
CA ILE A 43 12.87 -0.87 4.14
C ILE A 43 12.31 0.54 4.33
N LEU A 44 12.01 0.94 5.56
CA LEU A 44 11.58 2.29 5.95
C LEU A 44 12.53 2.92 6.99
N GLY A 45 13.81 2.51 6.97
CA GLY A 45 14.86 3.07 7.81
C GLY A 45 15.33 4.46 7.35
N PRO A 46 16.42 4.97 7.94
CA PRO A 46 17.05 6.21 7.49
C PRO A 46 17.41 6.15 6.00
N ASP A 47 17.31 7.29 5.32
CA ASP A 47 17.63 7.44 3.88
C ASP A 47 16.85 6.48 2.96
N ARG A 48 15.62 6.15 3.37
CA ARG A 48 14.67 5.38 2.56
C ARG A 48 13.51 6.27 2.11
N VAL A 49 12.88 5.87 1.02
CA VAL A 49 11.63 6.45 0.50
C VAL A 49 10.47 5.55 0.95
N GLY A 50 9.34 6.17 1.33
CA GLY A 50 8.07 5.48 1.62
C GLY A 50 6.93 6.21 0.95
N GLU A 51 6.20 5.55 0.06
CA GLU A 51 5.23 6.17 -0.83
C GLU A 51 3.99 5.29 -1.06
N ARG A 52 2.97 5.87 -1.69
CA ARG A 52 1.78 5.18 -2.22
C ARG A 52 0.99 4.39 -1.17
N VAL A 53 0.95 4.86 0.08
CA VAL A 53 0.27 4.17 1.18
C VAL A 53 -1.19 3.84 0.86
N LYS A 54 -1.58 2.59 1.14
CA LYS A 54 -2.97 2.09 1.04
C LYS A 54 -3.30 1.27 2.28
N VAL A 55 -4.53 1.35 2.75
CA VAL A 55 -4.99 0.59 3.92
C VAL A 55 -6.27 -0.17 3.58
N MET A 56 -6.31 -1.45 3.93
CA MET A 56 -7.51 -2.29 3.83
C MET A 56 -7.79 -2.96 5.18
N LYS A 57 -9.07 -3.12 5.52
CA LYS A 57 -9.46 -3.95 6.67
C LYS A 57 -9.53 -5.40 6.25
N CYS A 58 -8.75 -6.25 6.87
CA CYS A 58 -8.76 -7.69 6.63
C CYS A 58 -10.00 -8.34 7.28
N PRO A 59 -10.90 -8.98 6.53
CA PRO A 59 -12.12 -9.57 7.09
C PRO A 59 -11.84 -10.74 8.04
N SER A 60 -10.79 -11.51 7.77
CA SER A 60 -10.49 -12.72 8.54
C SER A 60 -9.84 -12.46 9.89
N THR A 61 -9.03 -11.39 9.99
CA THR A 61 -8.31 -11.05 11.23
C THR A 61 -8.93 -9.86 11.97
N GLY A 62 -9.73 -9.05 11.26
CA GLY A 62 -10.27 -7.78 11.76
C GLY A 62 -9.24 -6.64 11.82
N GLU A 63 -7.97 -6.91 11.53
CA GLU A 63 -6.90 -5.93 11.50
C GLU A 63 -6.95 -5.04 10.26
N TYR A 64 -6.37 -3.86 10.38
CA TYR A 64 -6.07 -2.99 9.25
C TYR A 64 -4.67 -3.30 8.74
N VAL A 65 -4.56 -3.59 7.45
CA VAL A 65 -3.28 -3.89 6.78
C VAL A 65 -2.95 -2.72 5.87
N MET A 66 -1.81 -2.12 6.13
CA MET A 66 -1.25 -1.01 5.36
C MET A 66 -0.20 -1.56 4.40
N TYR A 67 -0.27 -1.14 3.15
CA TYR A 67 0.76 -1.43 2.13
C TYR A 67 1.41 -0.15 1.67
N MET A 68 2.67 -0.24 1.27
CA MET A 68 3.42 0.90 0.78
C MET A 68 4.50 0.45 -0.23
N HIS A 69 4.86 1.36 -1.11
CA HIS A 69 6.12 1.31 -1.84
C HIS A 69 7.23 1.83 -0.92
N ALA A 70 8.29 1.07 -0.78
CA ALA A 70 9.51 1.46 -0.07
C ALA A 70 10.71 1.30 -0.99
N ASP A 71 11.63 2.26 -0.99
CA ASP A 71 12.78 2.26 -1.89
C ASP A 71 14.02 2.91 -1.25
N ASP A 72 15.16 2.84 -1.94
CA ASP A 72 16.28 3.73 -1.66
C ASP A 72 16.05 5.12 -2.28
N MET A 73 16.87 6.10 -1.93
CA MET A 73 16.74 7.48 -2.42
C MET A 73 16.96 7.62 -3.93
N ASN A 74 17.41 6.58 -4.61
CA ASN A 74 17.65 6.55 -6.06
C ASN A 74 16.64 5.67 -6.82
N TYR A 75 15.64 5.11 -6.12
CA TYR A 75 14.62 4.20 -6.68
C TYR A 75 15.20 2.94 -7.33
N LYS A 76 16.26 2.36 -6.72
CA LYS A 76 16.95 1.16 -7.22
C LYS A 76 16.77 -0.09 -6.35
N ASP A 77 16.11 0.07 -5.19
CA ASP A 77 15.83 -1.02 -4.26
C ASP A 77 14.35 -1.07 -3.87
N PRO A 78 13.42 -1.18 -4.88
CA PRO A 78 11.99 -1.12 -4.64
C PRO A 78 11.48 -2.36 -3.90
N HIS A 79 10.60 -2.14 -2.94
CA HIS A 79 9.88 -3.18 -2.21
C HIS A 79 8.41 -2.77 -2.00
N ILE A 80 7.53 -3.74 -2.06
CA ILE A 80 6.20 -3.56 -1.48
C ILE A 80 6.29 -3.99 -0.02
N GLY A 81 6.12 -3.04 0.89
CA GLY A 81 6.10 -3.29 2.32
C GLY A 81 4.68 -3.45 2.85
N TYR A 82 4.56 -4.05 4.05
CA TYR A 82 3.29 -4.05 4.76
C TYR A 82 3.45 -3.88 6.27
N ALA A 83 2.40 -3.30 6.87
CA ALA A 83 2.28 -3.09 8.31
C ALA A 83 0.86 -3.40 8.77
N THR A 84 0.65 -3.70 10.05
CA THR A 84 -0.68 -4.02 10.60
C THR A 84 -0.99 -3.21 11.86
N CYS A 85 -2.29 -2.95 12.08
CA CYS A 85 -2.81 -2.36 13.30
C CYS A 85 -4.20 -2.90 13.61
N SER A 86 -4.55 -3.00 14.88
CA SER A 86 -5.90 -3.40 15.33
C SER A 86 -6.94 -2.29 15.16
N THR A 87 -6.52 -1.04 15.05
CA THR A 87 -7.38 0.14 14.86
C THR A 87 -6.92 0.96 13.67
N ILE A 88 -7.87 1.57 12.95
CA ILE A 88 -7.58 2.26 11.69
C ILE A 88 -6.60 3.42 11.85
N ALA A 89 -6.72 4.21 12.90
CA ALA A 89 -5.85 5.37 13.18
C ALA A 89 -4.81 5.08 14.27
N GLY A 90 -4.54 3.79 14.56
CA GLY A 90 -3.54 3.38 15.56
C GLY A 90 -2.12 3.42 15.02
N GLU A 91 -1.19 2.96 15.82
CA GLU A 91 0.21 2.81 15.44
C GLU A 91 0.42 1.48 14.72
N TYR A 92 0.82 1.53 13.46
CA TYR A 92 1.04 0.36 12.62
C TYR A 92 2.40 -0.25 12.92
N LYS A 93 2.42 -1.58 13.08
CA LYS A 93 3.65 -2.34 13.20
C LYS A 93 4.13 -2.77 11.82
N LEU A 94 5.31 -2.30 11.39
CA LEU A 94 5.95 -2.72 10.14
C LEU A 94 6.41 -4.18 10.27
N HIS A 95 6.12 -4.99 9.25
CA HIS A 95 6.57 -6.38 9.13
C HIS A 95 7.69 -6.58 8.11
N GLY A 96 7.94 -5.57 7.27
CA GLY A 96 8.93 -5.62 6.21
C GLY A 96 8.32 -5.85 4.82
N PRO A 97 9.07 -6.45 3.89
CA PRO A 97 8.57 -6.70 2.54
C PRO A 97 7.42 -7.70 2.51
N LEU A 98 6.42 -7.43 1.66
CA LEU A 98 5.39 -8.42 1.30
C LEU A 98 6.01 -9.49 0.42
N LEU A 99 5.66 -10.76 0.67
CA LEU A 99 6.24 -11.89 -0.03
C LEU A 99 5.26 -12.52 -1.03
N TYR A 100 5.81 -13.00 -2.15
CA TYR A 100 5.17 -13.92 -3.09
C TYR A 100 6.11 -15.12 -3.30
N GLU A 101 5.62 -16.34 -3.10
CA GLU A 101 6.44 -17.57 -3.14
C GLU A 101 7.72 -17.48 -2.29
N GLY A 102 7.60 -16.88 -1.10
CA GLY A 102 8.70 -16.71 -0.15
C GLY A 102 9.74 -15.64 -0.53
N LYS A 103 9.53 -14.89 -1.62
CA LYS A 103 10.45 -13.84 -2.10
C LYS A 103 9.82 -12.47 -1.97
N PRO A 104 10.58 -11.41 -1.61
CA PRO A 104 10.09 -10.04 -1.60
C PRO A 104 9.56 -9.60 -2.95
N ILE A 105 8.39 -8.97 -2.97
CA ILE A 105 7.85 -8.31 -4.16
C ILE A 105 8.63 -7.01 -4.37
N ARG A 106 9.36 -6.94 -5.48
CA ARG A 106 10.20 -5.81 -5.87
C ARG A 106 9.53 -5.07 -7.03
N ARG A 107 8.78 -4.02 -6.70
CA ARG A 107 8.06 -3.17 -7.66
C ARG A 107 7.93 -1.77 -7.09
N TRP A 108 7.66 -0.82 -7.99
CA TRP A 108 7.39 0.57 -7.65
C TRP A 108 5.92 0.78 -7.28
N ASP A 109 5.26 1.70 -7.94
CA ASP A 109 3.88 2.09 -7.66
C ASP A 109 2.94 0.93 -7.41
N MET A 110 2.09 1.11 -6.43
CA MET A 110 1.13 0.09 -6.05
C MET A 110 -0.24 0.70 -5.69
N GLY A 111 -1.26 -0.09 -5.84
CA GLY A 111 -2.61 0.14 -5.37
C GLY A 111 -3.17 -1.10 -4.71
N THR A 112 -4.35 -0.99 -4.14
CA THR A 112 -5.08 -2.12 -3.57
C THR A 112 -6.54 -2.09 -4.00
N TYR A 113 -7.16 -3.26 -4.02
CA TYR A 113 -8.59 -3.40 -4.22
C TYR A 113 -9.11 -4.51 -3.29
N GLN A 114 -10.26 -4.28 -2.67
CA GLN A 114 -10.99 -5.29 -1.90
C GLN A 114 -12.32 -5.54 -2.57
N ASP A 115 -12.58 -6.79 -2.98
CA ASP A 115 -13.87 -7.17 -3.57
C ASP A 115 -14.95 -7.32 -2.49
N ALA A 116 -16.20 -7.40 -2.91
CA ALA A 116 -17.37 -7.49 -2.02
C ALA A 116 -17.37 -8.77 -1.16
N ASP A 117 -16.70 -9.84 -1.61
CA ASP A 117 -16.54 -11.08 -0.85
C ASP A 117 -15.38 -11.02 0.18
N GLY A 118 -14.70 -9.89 0.25
CA GLY A 118 -13.54 -9.68 1.12
C GLY A 118 -12.22 -10.18 0.55
N THR A 119 -12.16 -10.61 -0.71
CA THR A 119 -10.90 -10.94 -1.37
C THR A 119 -10.08 -9.67 -1.59
N GLY A 120 -8.84 -9.65 -1.11
CA GLY A 120 -7.91 -8.54 -1.29
C GLY A 120 -7.00 -8.73 -2.50
N TYR A 121 -6.74 -7.65 -3.20
CA TYR A 121 -5.83 -7.63 -4.36
C TYR A 121 -4.80 -6.52 -4.20
N LEU A 122 -3.56 -6.85 -4.56
CA LEU A 122 -2.45 -5.91 -4.73
C LEU A 122 -2.28 -5.62 -6.22
N LEU A 123 -2.32 -4.35 -6.57
CA LEU A 123 -2.16 -3.85 -7.93
C LEU A 123 -0.76 -3.25 -8.05
N LEU A 124 0.00 -3.62 -9.07
CA LEU A 124 1.38 -3.18 -9.20
C LEU A 124 1.64 -2.51 -10.54
N HIS A 125 2.64 -1.64 -10.52
CA HIS A 125 3.26 -1.07 -11.73
C HIS A 125 3.50 -2.15 -12.80
N GLY A 126 3.21 -1.83 -14.05
CA GLY A 126 3.28 -2.77 -15.16
C GLY A 126 2.06 -3.68 -15.30
N GLY A 127 0.92 -3.32 -14.67
CA GLY A 127 -0.35 -4.02 -14.82
C GLY A 127 -0.35 -5.43 -14.23
N ILE A 128 0.35 -5.64 -13.14
CA ILE A 128 0.40 -6.91 -12.43
C ILE A 128 -0.60 -6.87 -11.27
N VAL A 129 -1.38 -7.93 -11.12
CA VAL A 129 -2.33 -8.09 -10.02
C VAL A 129 -2.04 -9.38 -9.26
N TYR A 130 -1.86 -9.26 -7.95
CA TYR A 130 -1.80 -10.40 -7.05
C TYR A 130 -3.06 -10.51 -6.21
N ARG A 131 -3.59 -11.72 -6.04
CA ARG A 131 -4.52 -12.03 -4.97
C ARG A 131 -3.74 -12.20 -3.66
N LEU A 132 -4.22 -11.56 -2.61
CA LEU A 132 -3.63 -11.66 -1.28
C LEU A 132 -4.11 -12.93 -0.55
N SER A 133 -3.32 -13.37 0.42
CA SER A 133 -3.72 -14.41 1.37
C SER A 133 -4.94 -13.99 2.18
N LYS A 134 -5.60 -14.96 2.81
CA LYS A 134 -6.81 -14.73 3.63
C LYS A 134 -6.57 -13.73 4.76
N ASP A 135 -5.35 -13.66 5.30
CA ASP A 135 -4.94 -12.72 6.36
C ASP A 135 -4.29 -11.43 5.81
N TYR A 136 -4.22 -11.27 4.47
CA TYR A 136 -3.65 -10.11 3.77
C TYR A 136 -2.15 -9.89 3.99
N ARG A 137 -1.41 -10.87 4.50
CA ARG A 137 0.00 -10.72 4.86
C ARG A 137 0.99 -11.30 3.85
N THR A 138 0.49 -11.97 2.80
CA THR A 138 1.29 -12.46 1.67
C THR A 138 0.50 -12.35 0.37
N ALA A 139 1.19 -12.35 -0.77
CA ALA A 139 0.57 -12.59 -2.06
C ALA A 139 0.57 -14.10 -2.35
N GLU A 140 -0.59 -14.66 -2.75
CA GLU A 140 -0.75 -16.09 -3.01
C GLU A 140 -0.74 -16.43 -4.49
N GLU A 141 -1.31 -15.58 -5.32
CA GLU A 141 -1.51 -15.87 -6.73
C GLU A 141 -1.31 -14.62 -7.59
N LYS A 142 -0.55 -14.74 -8.65
CA LYS A 142 -0.48 -13.72 -9.69
C LYS A 142 -1.64 -13.94 -10.67
N VAL A 143 -2.75 -13.22 -10.47
CA VAL A 143 -3.98 -13.42 -11.27
C VAL A 143 -3.94 -12.74 -12.62
N VAL A 144 -3.14 -11.68 -12.75
CA VAL A 144 -2.98 -10.93 -14.01
C VAL A 144 -1.54 -10.46 -14.17
N SER A 145 -1.07 -10.37 -15.41
CA SER A 145 0.23 -9.82 -15.76
C SER A 145 0.14 -9.03 -17.07
N GLY A 146 0.59 -7.76 -17.03
CA GLY A 146 0.76 -6.95 -18.22
C GLY A 146 -0.51 -6.26 -18.74
N VAL A 147 -1.52 -6.02 -17.90
CA VAL A 147 -2.68 -5.21 -18.28
C VAL A 147 -2.25 -3.76 -18.53
N GLY A 148 -2.56 -3.22 -19.70
CA GLY A 148 -2.26 -1.82 -20.03
C GLY A 148 -0.81 -1.52 -20.39
N GLY A 149 0.06 -2.55 -20.50
CA GLY A 149 1.47 -2.38 -20.88
C GLY A 149 2.42 -2.19 -19.71
N SER A 150 3.69 -1.92 -20.03
CA SER A 150 4.80 -1.92 -19.06
C SER A 150 4.97 -0.64 -18.24
N HIS A 151 4.21 0.43 -18.53
CA HIS A 151 4.45 1.78 -18.00
C HIS A 151 3.33 2.32 -17.12
N GLY A 152 2.34 1.51 -16.73
CA GLY A 152 1.22 1.99 -15.93
C GLY A 152 1.63 2.35 -14.50
N GLU A 153 1.59 3.64 -14.15
CA GLU A 153 1.82 4.14 -12.79
C GLU A 153 0.51 4.30 -12.01
N SER A 154 0.62 4.44 -10.69
CA SER A 154 -0.51 4.73 -9.80
C SER A 154 -1.74 3.83 -10.01
N PRO A 155 -1.57 2.49 -10.00
CA PRO A 155 -2.66 1.58 -10.35
C PRO A 155 -3.83 1.67 -9.36
N ALA A 156 -5.03 1.66 -9.91
CA ALA A 156 -6.28 1.59 -9.18
C ALA A 156 -7.24 0.61 -9.86
N MET A 157 -8.24 0.14 -9.14
CA MET A 157 -9.25 -0.78 -9.67
C MET A 157 -10.62 -0.48 -9.09
N PHE A 158 -11.65 -0.66 -9.91
CA PHE A 158 -13.02 -0.77 -9.45
C PHE A 158 -13.75 -1.87 -10.21
N LYS A 159 -14.87 -2.34 -9.66
CA LYS A 159 -15.74 -3.32 -10.28
C LYS A 159 -17.11 -2.72 -10.56
N LYS A 160 -17.64 -2.93 -11.76
CA LYS A 160 -18.98 -2.52 -12.16
C LYS A 160 -19.61 -3.63 -13.01
N ASP A 161 -20.83 -4.02 -12.68
CA ASP A 161 -21.62 -5.03 -13.40
C ASP A 161 -20.83 -6.33 -13.68
N GLY A 162 -20.06 -6.80 -12.67
CA GLY A 162 -19.25 -8.03 -12.74
C GLY A 162 -17.90 -7.85 -13.46
N THR A 163 -17.66 -6.71 -14.10
CA THR A 163 -16.43 -6.42 -14.84
C THR A 163 -15.47 -5.60 -13.98
N TYR A 164 -14.19 -6.01 -13.95
CA TYR A 164 -13.12 -5.25 -13.30
C TYR A 164 -12.50 -4.26 -14.28
N PHE A 165 -12.32 -3.03 -13.83
CA PHE A 165 -11.67 -1.96 -14.58
C PHE A 165 -10.37 -1.61 -13.87
N PHE A 166 -9.24 -1.78 -14.58
CA PHE A 166 -7.92 -1.42 -14.11
C PHE A 166 -7.55 -0.03 -14.67
N LEU A 167 -7.19 0.88 -13.79
CA LEU A 167 -6.84 2.26 -14.09
C LEU A 167 -5.36 2.47 -13.78
N PHE A 168 -4.70 3.27 -14.59
CA PHE A 168 -3.32 3.69 -14.37
C PHE A 168 -3.06 5.01 -15.11
N SER A 169 -2.01 5.73 -14.72
CA SER A 169 -1.49 6.88 -15.45
C SER A 169 -0.29 6.48 -16.32
N ASN A 170 -0.13 7.17 -17.42
CA ASN A 170 1.06 7.10 -18.27
C ASN A 170 1.93 8.35 -18.05
#